data_8cefedce613c8bee0dc50b33b8d7680d
#
_entry.id   8cefedce613c8bee0dc50b33b8d7680d
#
_cell.length_a   1.000
_cell.length_b   1.000
_cell.length_c   1.000
_cell.angle_alpha   90.00
_cell.angle_beta   90.00
_cell.angle_gamma   90.00
#
_symmetry.space_group_name_H-M   'P 1'
#
loop_
_entity.id
_entity.type
_entity.pdbx_description
1 polymer ?
#
loop_
_entity_poly.entity_id
_entity_poly.type
_entity_poly.pdbx_seq_one_letter_code
_entity_poly.pdbx_strand_id
1 'polypeptide(L)'
;MLAKLKSLGPGLLYAGAAIGVSHLVQSTRAGAEYGYMLILAIILAHVFKYPFFALGPKYASESGESLVAGYARLGKGTILLLGFITLSTMFTVQAAVTIVTAGLVQKMTGWSFSAPWISAFLLVLCFLILRIGKFNVLDNLMKVIMIILSISTVLAFLFSFQVDKVVVENSMQVFNLKSEKDMSFLLAFVGWMPAPMDIAIWHSIWTISSPSKKSSLFDFRIGFYGTALLGICFLALGANTLYGTGVELQSSAVGFASQLVDIFTVSLGSWSYWLIMIAAFTTMFSTTLTCYDALPRVMAGIGLEVKSTKVSNTKLWRIVLGIGALLILFFFVSNMREMVNFATIVSFLTAPILALLSYRLVLLRNEELKLWSIWQKNLALVGIVLLFLFSIRYLMLIL
;
A
#
# COMPACT_ATOMS: atom_id res chain seq x y z
N MET A 1 18.62 17.59 -15.21
CA MET A 1 17.26 17.18 -14.84
C MET A 1 16.83 15.89 -15.56
N LEU A 2 16.86 15.83 -16.87
CA LEU A 2 16.47 14.64 -17.66
C LEU A 2 17.25 13.36 -17.32
N ALA A 3 18.55 13.46 -17.03
CA ALA A 3 19.37 12.30 -16.62
C ALA A 3 18.93 11.70 -15.26
N LYS A 4 18.47 12.55 -14.31
CA LYS A 4 17.93 12.10 -13.02
C LYS A 4 16.55 11.45 -13.16
N LEU A 5 15.72 11.87 -14.14
CA LEU A 5 14.44 11.24 -14.42
C LEU A 5 14.62 9.84 -15.05
N LYS A 6 15.68 9.65 -15.85
CA LYS A 6 16.02 8.32 -16.40
C LYS A 6 16.55 7.33 -15.33
N SER A 7 17.00 7.83 -14.17
CA SER A 7 17.45 6.98 -13.07
C SER A 7 16.33 6.57 -12.09
N LEU A 8 15.09 7.05 -12.32
CA LEU A 8 13.93 6.62 -11.54
C LEU A 8 13.58 5.16 -11.88
N GLY A 9 13.45 4.33 -10.88
CA GLY A 9 13.17 2.90 -11.02
C GLY A 9 12.53 2.33 -9.74
N PRO A 10 13.31 1.71 -8.83
CA PRO A 10 12.75 1.07 -7.63
C PRO A 10 11.90 1.98 -6.75
N GLY A 11 12.15 3.30 -6.72
CA GLY A 11 11.35 4.27 -5.98
C GLY A 11 9.96 4.50 -6.61
N LEU A 12 9.85 4.44 -7.92
CA LEU A 12 8.53 4.47 -8.59
C LEU A 12 7.79 3.15 -8.45
N LEU A 13 8.48 2.00 -8.41
CA LEU A 13 7.87 0.72 -8.03
C LEU A 13 7.32 0.78 -6.60
N TYR A 14 8.08 1.36 -5.67
CA TYR A 14 7.59 1.64 -4.32
C TYR A 14 6.30 2.46 -4.35
N ALA A 15 6.29 3.60 -5.06
CA ALA A 15 5.11 4.46 -5.15
C ALA A 15 3.91 3.72 -5.76
N GLY A 16 4.11 2.96 -6.84
CA GLY A 16 3.05 2.19 -7.48
C GLY A 16 2.52 1.03 -6.64
N ALA A 17 3.34 0.46 -5.76
CA ALA A 17 2.87 -0.52 -4.77
C ALA A 17 2.15 0.15 -3.60
N ALA A 18 2.60 1.33 -3.17
CA ALA A 18 2.04 2.08 -2.07
C ALA A 18 0.71 2.76 -2.42
N ILE A 19 0.61 3.36 -3.63
CA ILE A 19 -0.58 4.05 -4.09
C ILE A 19 -1.57 3.05 -4.68
N GLY A 20 -2.35 2.46 -3.83
CA GLY A 20 -3.40 1.50 -4.17
C GLY A 20 -4.59 1.72 -3.24
N VAL A 21 -4.99 0.69 -2.52
CA VAL A 21 -6.12 0.72 -1.57
C VAL A 21 -5.92 1.80 -0.50
N SER A 22 -4.70 2.02 -0.01
CA SER A 22 -4.40 3.04 1.00
C SER A 22 -4.80 4.45 0.57
N HIS A 23 -4.59 4.79 -0.69
CA HIS A 23 -4.85 6.11 -1.25
C HIS A 23 -6.24 6.21 -1.86
N LEU A 24 -6.54 5.35 -2.85
CA LEU A 24 -7.83 5.40 -3.53
C LEU A 24 -9.00 5.08 -2.60
N VAL A 25 -8.86 4.10 -1.70
CA VAL A 25 -9.97 3.68 -0.83
C VAL A 25 -9.91 4.41 0.50
N GLN A 26 -8.84 4.24 1.26
CA GLN A 26 -8.80 4.70 2.65
C GLN A 26 -8.67 6.22 2.77
N SER A 27 -7.85 6.89 1.92
CA SER A 27 -7.77 8.36 1.98
C SER A 27 -9.07 9.03 1.51
N THR A 28 -9.68 8.52 0.44
CA THR A 28 -10.99 9.04 -0.03
C THR A 28 -12.07 8.85 1.03
N ARG A 29 -12.11 7.69 1.71
CA ARG A 29 -13.01 7.44 2.84
C ARG A 29 -12.74 8.39 4.00
N ALA A 30 -11.47 8.59 4.36
CA ALA A 30 -11.10 9.53 5.42
C ALA A 30 -11.66 10.94 5.15
N GLY A 31 -11.54 11.39 3.90
CA GLY A 31 -12.12 12.66 3.47
C GLY A 31 -13.64 12.68 3.49
N ALA A 32 -14.29 11.63 2.98
CA ALA A 32 -15.75 11.53 2.91
C ALA A 32 -16.39 11.43 4.30
N GLU A 33 -15.78 10.71 5.25
CA GLU A 33 -16.32 10.49 6.59
C GLU A 33 -15.94 11.60 7.57
N TYR A 34 -14.70 12.15 7.51
CA TYR A 34 -14.16 13.07 8.52
C TYR A 34 -13.65 14.41 7.95
N GLY A 35 -13.94 14.72 6.69
CA GLY A 35 -13.44 15.93 6.06
C GLY A 35 -11.91 15.99 6.07
N TYR A 36 -11.35 17.12 6.45
CA TYR A 36 -9.90 17.34 6.47
C TYR A 36 -9.18 16.91 7.76
N MET A 37 -9.92 16.40 8.76
CA MET A 37 -9.38 16.13 10.11
C MET A 37 -8.23 15.13 10.12
N LEU A 38 -8.21 14.17 9.19
CA LEU A 38 -7.19 13.13 9.15
C LEU A 38 -5.96 13.45 8.26
N ILE A 39 -5.84 14.68 7.74
CA ILE A 39 -4.60 15.11 7.04
C ILE A 39 -3.39 15.00 7.97
N LEU A 40 -3.53 15.40 9.24
CA LEU A 40 -2.45 15.28 10.23
C LEU A 40 -2.01 13.82 10.39
N ALA A 41 -2.93 12.86 10.33
CA ALA A 41 -2.61 11.44 10.40
C ALA A 41 -1.74 10.98 9.21
N ILE A 42 -2.02 11.47 7.99
CA ILE A 42 -1.17 11.22 6.82
C ILE A 42 0.25 11.75 7.06
N ILE A 43 0.36 13.02 7.49
CA ILE A 43 1.66 13.67 7.71
C ILE A 43 2.48 12.93 8.78
N LEU A 44 1.86 12.65 9.93
CA LEU A 44 2.53 11.95 11.03
C LEU A 44 2.93 10.52 10.64
N ALA A 45 2.09 9.79 9.91
CA ALA A 45 2.42 8.46 9.40
C ALA A 45 3.65 8.50 8.49
N HIS A 46 3.75 9.49 7.59
CA HIS A 46 4.92 9.66 6.73
C HIS A 46 6.17 10.03 7.53
N VAL A 47 6.07 10.98 8.45
CA VAL A 47 7.21 11.42 9.26
C VAL A 47 7.78 10.27 10.08
N PHE A 48 6.95 9.58 10.86
CA PHE A 48 7.43 8.54 11.78
C PHE A 48 7.82 7.23 11.10
N LYS A 49 7.23 6.92 9.94
CA LYS A 49 7.60 5.72 9.18
C LYS A 49 8.75 5.96 8.18
N TYR A 50 9.13 7.21 7.90
CA TYR A 50 10.20 7.55 6.94
C TYR A 50 11.50 6.76 7.14
N PRO A 51 12.08 6.66 8.36
CA PRO A 51 13.34 5.94 8.55
C PRO A 51 13.27 4.49 8.09
N PHE A 52 12.16 3.82 8.38
CA PHE A 52 11.96 2.41 8.07
C PHE A 52 11.81 2.16 6.56
N PHE A 53 11.05 3.00 5.87
CA PHE A 53 10.90 2.88 4.41
C PHE A 53 12.19 3.23 3.67
N ALA A 54 12.94 4.24 4.14
CA ALA A 54 14.24 4.61 3.58
C ALA A 54 15.31 3.53 3.80
N LEU A 55 15.16 2.68 4.83
CA LEU A 55 16.11 1.61 5.13
C LEU A 55 16.18 0.59 4.01
N GLY A 56 15.04 0.18 3.42
CA GLY A 56 14.98 -0.85 2.39
C GLY A 56 15.95 -0.62 1.24
N PRO A 57 15.76 0.44 0.44
CA PRO A 57 16.63 0.75 -0.69
C PRO A 57 18.05 1.11 -0.26
N LYS A 58 18.22 1.77 0.89
CA LYS A 58 19.53 2.13 1.40
C LYS A 58 20.35 0.90 1.79
N TYR A 59 19.76 0.00 2.59
CA TYR A 59 20.42 -1.25 2.98
C TYR A 59 20.84 -2.06 1.76
N ALA A 60 19.91 -2.26 0.81
CA ALA A 60 20.18 -3.01 -0.41
C ALA A 60 21.30 -2.39 -1.26
N SER A 61 21.35 -1.06 -1.36
CA SER A 61 22.37 -0.35 -2.14
C SER A 61 23.75 -0.39 -1.50
N GLU A 62 23.83 -0.32 -0.15
CA GLU A 62 25.10 -0.30 0.58
C GLU A 62 25.65 -1.72 0.83
N SER A 63 24.79 -2.70 1.11
CA SER A 63 25.21 -4.07 1.43
C SER A 63 25.22 -5.01 0.24
N GLY A 64 24.47 -4.73 -0.83
CA GLY A 64 24.19 -5.66 -1.93
C GLY A 64 23.21 -6.79 -1.56
N GLU A 65 22.57 -6.73 -0.39
CA GLU A 65 21.66 -7.76 0.14
C GLU A 65 20.26 -7.22 0.36
N SER A 66 19.25 -8.12 0.38
CA SER A 66 17.89 -7.71 0.76
C SER A 66 17.75 -7.54 2.28
N LEU A 67 16.69 -6.83 2.71
CA LEU A 67 16.34 -6.78 4.14
C LEU A 67 16.01 -8.16 4.71
N VAL A 68 15.57 -9.12 3.90
CA VAL A 68 15.36 -10.52 4.35
C VAL A 68 16.69 -11.09 4.85
N ALA A 69 17.75 -11.01 4.04
CA ALA A 69 19.09 -11.43 4.43
C ALA A 69 19.62 -10.61 5.62
N GLY A 70 19.36 -9.29 5.63
CA GLY A 70 19.69 -8.43 6.76
C GLY A 70 19.07 -8.91 8.08
N TYR A 71 17.78 -9.24 8.08
CA TYR A 71 17.09 -9.74 9.28
C TYR A 71 17.56 -11.15 9.68
N ALA A 72 18.00 -11.98 8.75
CA ALA A 72 18.59 -13.27 9.05
C ALA A 72 19.87 -13.14 9.91
N ARG A 73 20.63 -12.04 9.75
CA ARG A 73 21.81 -11.71 10.56
C ARG A 73 21.47 -11.44 12.04
N LEU A 74 20.21 -11.11 12.35
CA LEU A 74 19.74 -10.96 13.73
C LEU A 74 19.44 -12.30 14.41
N GLY A 75 19.48 -13.41 13.67
CA GLY A 75 19.33 -14.76 14.17
C GLY A 75 18.16 -15.53 13.55
N LYS A 76 18.18 -16.86 13.75
CA LYS A 76 17.17 -17.78 13.17
C LYS A 76 15.73 -17.46 13.61
N GLY A 77 15.54 -17.06 14.87
CA GLY A 77 14.22 -16.69 15.39
C GLY A 77 13.61 -15.51 14.65
N THR A 78 14.44 -14.53 14.23
CA THR A 78 13.99 -13.35 13.47
C THR A 78 13.47 -13.72 12.10
N ILE A 79 14.13 -14.64 11.40
CA ILE A 79 13.69 -15.07 10.08
C ILE A 79 12.40 -15.91 10.16
N LEU A 80 12.24 -16.74 11.19
CA LEU A 80 11.00 -17.47 11.43
C LEU A 80 9.85 -16.51 11.77
N LEU A 81 10.11 -15.50 12.61
CA LEU A 81 9.13 -14.45 12.92
C LEU A 81 8.71 -13.66 11.67
N LEU A 82 9.68 -13.28 10.81
CA LEU A 82 9.38 -12.65 9.55
C LEU A 82 8.51 -13.54 8.64
N GLY A 83 8.82 -14.85 8.59
CA GLY A 83 8.02 -15.81 7.86
C GLY A 83 6.59 -15.91 8.38
N PHE A 84 6.41 -15.94 9.69
CA PHE A 84 5.10 -15.96 10.32
C PHE A 84 4.30 -14.67 10.01
N ILE A 85 4.92 -13.49 10.15
CA ILE A 85 4.30 -12.20 9.81
C ILE A 85 3.89 -12.18 8.34
N THR A 86 4.78 -12.57 7.43
CA THR A 86 4.48 -12.57 5.99
C THR A 86 3.34 -13.53 5.67
N LEU A 87 3.34 -14.74 6.23
CA LEU A 87 2.25 -15.71 6.04
C LEU A 87 0.90 -15.21 6.57
N SER A 88 0.90 -14.50 7.71
CA SER A 88 -0.33 -13.96 8.31
C SER A 88 -0.94 -12.81 7.51
N THR A 89 -0.14 -12.08 6.73
CA THR A 89 -0.59 -10.88 5.99
C THR A 89 -0.75 -11.12 4.50
N MET A 90 0.06 -11.99 3.88
CA MET A 90 0.16 -12.08 2.42
C MET A 90 -1.15 -12.40 1.71
N PHE A 91 -1.93 -13.32 2.25
CA PHE A 91 -3.19 -13.76 1.62
C PHE A 91 -4.28 -12.69 1.72
N THR A 92 -4.39 -12.06 2.89
CA THR A 92 -5.38 -10.99 3.15
C THR A 92 -5.06 -9.73 2.37
N VAL A 93 -3.78 -9.33 2.32
CA VAL A 93 -3.32 -8.19 1.51
C VAL A 93 -3.62 -8.44 0.03
N GLN A 94 -3.24 -9.61 -0.50
CA GLN A 94 -3.49 -9.94 -1.90
C GLN A 94 -4.98 -9.98 -2.22
N ALA A 95 -5.80 -10.58 -1.35
CA ALA A 95 -7.25 -10.63 -1.53
C ALA A 95 -7.85 -9.22 -1.54
N ALA A 96 -7.45 -8.35 -0.58
CA ALA A 96 -7.97 -6.99 -0.46
C ALA A 96 -7.64 -6.12 -1.70
N VAL A 97 -6.41 -6.16 -2.20
CA VAL A 97 -6.05 -5.37 -3.40
C VAL A 97 -6.72 -5.93 -4.66
N THR A 98 -6.87 -7.28 -4.76
CA THR A 98 -7.45 -7.92 -5.92
C THR A 98 -8.95 -7.68 -6.03
N ILE A 99 -9.70 -7.70 -4.92
CA ILE A 99 -11.16 -7.48 -4.96
C ILE A 99 -11.50 -6.04 -5.35
N VAL A 100 -10.72 -5.05 -4.91
CA VAL A 100 -10.89 -3.65 -5.33
C VAL A 100 -10.62 -3.51 -6.84
N THR A 101 -9.56 -4.16 -7.34
CA THR A 101 -9.25 -4.19 -8.77
C THR A 101 -10.39 -4.85 -9.57
N ALA A 102 -10.96 -5.96 -9.06
CA ALA A 102 -12.07 -6.64 -9.67
C ALA A 102 -13.33 -5.77 -9.78
N GLY A 103 -13.60 -4.96 -8.75
CA GLY A 103 -14.70 -3.99 -8.77
C GLY A 103 -14.56 -2.95 -9.88
N LEU A 104 -13.36 -2.44 -10.10
CA LEU A 104 -13.06 -1.52 -11.21
C LEU A 104 -13.22 -2.20 -12.58
N VAL A 105 -12.73 -3.45 -12.73
CA VAL A 105 -12.95 -4.21 -13.97
C VAL A 105 -14.44 -4.42 -14.24
N GLN A 106 -15.19 -4.82 -13.22
CA GLN A 106 -16.62 -5.04 -13.35
C GLN A 106 -17.36 -3.76 -13.75
N LYS A 107 -17.03 -2.62 -13.16
CA LYS A 107 -17.58 -1.32 -13.52
C LYS A 107 -17.21 -0.91 -14.95
N MET A 108 -15.96 -1.14 -15.35
CA MET A 108 -15.43 -0.76 -16.66
C MET A 108 -16.03 -1.60 -17.80
N THR A 109 -16.21 -2.90 -17.57
CA THR A 109 -16.63 -3.85 -18.61
C THR A 109 -18.12 -4.14 -18.61
N GLY A 110 -18.82 -3.86 -17.50
CA GLY A 110 -20.22 -4.29 -17.31
C GLY A 110 -20.39 -5.80 -17.13
N TRP A 111 -19.32 -6.56 -16.86
CA TRP A 111 -19.41 -8.00 -16.70
C TRP A 111 -20.31 -8.40 -15.53
N SER A 112 -21.18 -9.39 -15.76
CA SER A 112 -22.09 -9.96 -14.76
C SER A 112 -21.42 -10.98 -13.83
N PHE A 113 -20.17 -11.35 -14.06
CA PHE A 113 -19.42 -12.26 -13.18
C PHE A 113 -19.24 -11.66 -11.79
N SER A 114 -19.33 -12.51 -10.75
CA SER A 114 -19.06 -12.04 -9.39
C SER A 114 -17.60 -11.62 -9.19
N ALA A 115 -17.35 -10.70 -8.25
CA ALA A 115 -16.02 -10.18 -7.96
C ALA A 115 -14.95 -11.27 -7.70
N PRO A 116 -15.23 -12.40 -7.01
CA PRO A 116 -14.28 -13.50 -6.87
C PRO A 116 -13.84 -14.13 -8.20
N TRP A 117 -14.73 -14.31 -9.19
CA TRP A 117 -14.35 -14.85 -10.50
C TRP A 117 -13.50 -13.89 -11.31
N ILE A 118 -13.82 -12.60 -11.27
CA ILE A 118 -12.99 -11.56 -11.89
C ILE A 118 -11.61 -11.52 -11.19
N SER A 119 -11.59 -11.66 -9.88
CA SER A 119 -10.33 -11.76 -9.10
C SER A 119 -9.50 -12.97 -9.52
N ALA A 120 -10.11 -14.12 -9.74
CA ALA A 120 -9.40 -15.31 -10.25
C ALA A 120 -8.78 -15.04 -11.62
N PHE A 121 -9.51 -14.43 -12.54
CA PHE A 121 -9.00 -14.03 -13.85
C PHE A 121 -7.79 -13.08 -13.70
N LEU A 122 -7.90 -12.06 -12.85
CA LEU A 122 -6.82 -11.09 -12.60
C LEU A 122 -5.56 -11.75 -12.02
N LEU A 123 -5.69 -12.68 -11.07
CA LEU A 123 -4.55 -13.39 -10.49
C LEU A 123 -3.87 -14.31 -11.50
N VAL A 124 -4.64 -14.99 -12.37
CA VAL A 124 -4.07 -15.76 -13.49
C VAL A 124 -3.33 -14.85 -14.45
N LEU A 125 -3.90 -13.68 -14.79
CA LEU A 125 -3.24 -12.67 -15.63
C LEU A 125 -1.93 -12.19 -15.00
N CYS A 126 -1.93 -11.86 -13.70
CA CYS A 126 -0.71 -11.49 -12.96
C CYS A 126 0.33 -12.61 -13.00
N PHE A 127 -0.09 -13.86 -12.79
CA PHE A 127 0.81 -15.02 -12.88
C PHE A 127 1.47 -15.13 -14.25
N LEU A 128 0.70 -14.99 -15.33
CA LEU A 128 1.21 -15.06 -16.70
C LEU A 128 2.17 -13.91 -17.02
N ILE A 129 1.82 -12.68 -16.64
CA ILE A 129 2.68 -11.50 -16.82
C ILE A 129 4.02 -11.71 -16.10
N LEU A 130 4.01 -12.17 -14.85
CA LEU A 130 5.23 -12.39 -14.07
C LEU A 130 6.03 -13.63 -14.53
N ARG A 131 5.41 -14.55 -15.25
CA ARG A 131 6.10 -15.69 -15.85
C ARG A 131 6.86 -15.29 -17.12
N ILE A 132 6.29 -14.40 -17.94
CA ILE A 132 6.82 -13.97 -19.24
C ILE A 132 7.66 -12.70 -19.09
N GLY A 133 7.23 -11.79 -18.20
CA GLY A 133 7.80 -10.46 -18.05
C GLY A 133 9.12 -10.43 -17.31
N LYS A 134 10.05 -9.60 -17.80
CA LYS A 134 11.27 -9.21 -17.08
C LYS A 134 10.96 -7.99 -16.20
N PHE A 135 11.77 -7.75 -15.16
CA PHE A 135 11.69 -6.58 -14.26
C PHE A 135 11.50 -5.25 -15.02
N ASN A 136 12.15 -5.06 -16.15
CA ASN A 136 12.08 -3.83 -16.96
C ASN A 136 10.68 -3.54 -17.51
N VAL A 137 9.88 -4.57 -17.82
CA VAL A 137 8.50 -4.39 -18.31
C VAL A 137 7.62 -3.85 -17.17
N LEU A 138 7.75 -4.43 -15.99
CA LEU A 138 7.06 -3.97 -14.78
C LEU A 138 7.45 -2.53 -14.46
N ASP A 139 8.74 -2.22 -14.43
CA ASP A 139 9.27 -0.89 -14.11
C ASP A 139 8.78 0.19 -15.08
N ASN A 140 8.80 -0.07 -16.40
CA ASN A 140 8.32 0.88 -17.39
C ASN A 140 6.81 1.10 -17.33
N LEU A 141 6.03 0.04 -17.14
CA LEU A 141 4.58 0.13 -16.99
C LEU A 141 4.21 0.99 -15.77
N MET A 142 4.89 0.77 -14.64
CA MET A 142 4.67 1.53 -13.41
C MET A 142 4.96 3.03 -13.58
N LYS A 143 6.01 3.38 -14.32
CA LYS A 143 6.34 4.80 -14.60
C LYS A 143 5.20 5.53 -15.31
N VAL A 144 4.64 4.92 -16.34
CA VAL A 144 3.54 5.51 -17.12
C VAL A 144 2.28 5.64 -16.25
N ILE A 145 1.92 4.57 -15.54
CA ILE A 145 0.75 4.56 -14.65
C ILE A 145 0.86 5.66 -13.59
N MET A 146 2.00 5.76 -12.93
CA MET A 146 2.22 6.73 -11.86
C MET A 146 2.14 8.19 -12.34
N ILE A 147 2.65 8.46 -13.54
CA ILE A 147 2.55 9.82 -14.13
C ILE A 147 1.09 10.17 -14.41
N ILE A 148 0.34 9.29 -15.09
CA ILE A 148 -1.07 9.51 -15.43
C ILE A 148 -1.89 9.71 -14.16
N LEU A 149 -1.76 8.81 -13.18
CA LEU A 149 -2.47 8.92 -11.92
C LEU A 149 -2.14 10.22 -11.16
N SER A 150 -0.87 10.57 -11.06
CA SER A 150 -0.46 11.77 -10.33
C SER A 150 -1.04 13.04 -10.96
N ILE A 151 -0.96 13.16 -12.27
CA ILE A 151 -1.50 14.32 -12.99
C ILE A 151 -3.03 14.37 -12.84
N SER A 152 -3.73 13.28 -13.10
CA SER A 152 -5.20 13.25 -13.02
C SER A 152 -5.70 13.52 -11.60
N THR A 153 -5.03 12.97 -10.57
CA THR A 153 -5.43 13.19 -9.17
C THR A 153 -5.19 14.64 -8.73
N VAL A 154 -4.04 15.23 -9.08
CA VAL A 154 -3.76 16.63 -8.75
C VAL A 154 -4.74 17.56 -9.46
N LEU A 155 -5.04 17.33 -10.74
CA LEU A 155 -6.04 18.11 -11.46
C LEU A 155 -7.43 17.96 -10.83
N ALA A 156 -7.87 16.73 -10.54
CA ALA A 156 -9.15 16.51 -9.87
C ALA A 156 -9.22 17.23 -8.52
N PHE A 157 -8.14 17.18 -7.73
CA PHE A 157 -8.05 17.91 -6.46
C PHE A 157 -8.20 19.41 -6.65
N LEU A 158 -7.52 20.02 -7.62
CA LEU A 158 -7.62 21.47 -7.88
C LEU A 158 -9.03 21.88 -8.31
N PHE A 159 -9.69 21.09 -9.14
CA PHE A 159 -11.05 21.37 -9.58
C PHE A 159 -12.12 21.01 -8.52
N SER A 160 -11.81 20.14 -7.57
CA SER A 160 -12.78 19.74 -6.53
C SER A 160 -13.21 20.88 -5.61
N PHE A 161 -12.45 21.97 -5.52
CA PHE A 161 -12.84 23.17 -4.76
C PHE A 161 -13.99 23.95 -5.41
N GLN A 162 -14.31 23.68 -6.67
CA GLN A 162 -15.40 24.33 -7.42
C GLN A 162 -16.67 23.47 -7.42
N VAL A 163 -16.66 22.32 -6.76
CA VAL A 163 -17.82 21.44 -6.70
C VAL A 163 -18.83 21.97 -5.69
N ASP A 164 -19.99 22.35 -6.17
CA ASP A 164 -21.13 22.69 -5.32
C ASP A 164 -21.75 21.42 -4.78
N LYS A 165 -21.66 21.21 -3.46
CA LYS A 165 -22.30 20.08 -2.79
C LYS A 165 -23.41 20.54 -1.88
N VAL A 166 -24.50 19.79 -1.86
CA VAL A 166 -25.60 20.02 -0.93
C VAL A 166 -25.21 19.39 0.42
N VAL A 167 -25.07 20.24 1.43
CA VAL A 167 -24.79 19.80 2.80
C VAL A 167 -26.12 19.45 3.49
N VAL A 168 -26.20 18.24 4.01
CA VAL A 168 -27.34 17.76 4.78
C VAL A 168 -27.09 18.03 6.27
N GLU A 169 -28.07 18.59 6.94
CA GLU A 169 -27.99 18.91 8.36
C GLU A 169 -27.70 17.62 9.18
N ASN A 170 -26.78 17.72 10.15
CA ASN A 170 -26.33 16.61 11.00
C ASN A 170 -25.57 15.47 10.30
N SER A 171 -25.18 15.59 9.04
CA SER A 171 -24.40 14.58 8.33
C SER A 171 -22.87 14.71 8.49
N MET A 172 -22.39 15.81 9.08
CA MET A 172 -20.97 16.04 9.34
C MET A 172 -20.50 15.27 10.57
N GLN A 173 -19.72 14.20 10.36
CA GLN A 173 -19.12 13.47 11.46
C GLN A 173 -17.86 14.19 11.96
N VAL A 174 -17.71 14.29 13.28
CA VAL A 174 -16.50 14.80 13.93
C VAL A 174 -15.74 13.60 14.48
N PHE A 175 -14.47 13.49 14.10
CA PHE A 175 -13.59 12.40 14.55
C PHE A 175 -13.43 12.41 16.08
N ASN A 176 -13.67 11.27 16.72
CA ASN A 176 -13.58 11.12 18.16
C ASN A 176 -12.64 9.99 18.56
N LEU A 177 -11.50 10.32 19.19
CA LEU A 177 -10.50 9.34 19.67
C LEU A 177 -11.04 8.34 20.70
N LYS A 178 -12.19 8.61 21.32
CA LYS A 178 -12.84 7.70 22.29
C LYS A 178 -13.82 6.73 21.61
N SER A 179 -14.19 6.99 20.36
CA SER A 179 -15.06 6.12 19.57
C SER A 179 -14.28 4.91 19.07
N GLU A 180 -14.77 3.71 19.33
CA GLU A 180 -14.20 2.45 18.83
C GLU A 180 -14.20 2.42 17.29
N LYS A 181 -15.30 2.86 16.67
CA LYS A 181 -15.44 2.94 15.21
C LYS A 181 -14.35 3.85 14.60
N ASP A 182 -14.19 5.06 15.16
CA ASP A 182 -13.28 6.07 14.63
C ASP A 182 -11.81 5.65 14.85
N MET A 183 -11.53 5.05 16.01
CA MET A 183 -10.20 4.53 16.32
C MET A 183 -9.86 3.34 15.40
N SER A 184 -10.77 2.41 15.16
CA SER A 184 -10.58 1.30 14.23
C SER A 184 -10.32 1.80 12.80
N PHE A 185 -11.07 2.85 12.38
CA PHE A 185 -10.83 3.49 11.10
C PHE A 185 -9.44 4.15 11.02
N LEU A 186 -9.05 4.91 12.04
CA LEU A 186 -7.72 5.57 12.10
C LEU A 186 -6.59 4.54 11.99
N LEU A 187 -6.70 3.42 12.68
CA LEU A 187 -5.71 2.35 12.65
C LEU A 187 -5.62 1.66 11.28
N ALA A 188 -6.77 1.36 10.69
CA ALA A 188 -6.84 0.84 9.33
C ALA A 188 -6.22 1.84 8.33
N PHE A 189 -6.54 3.12 8.47
CA PHE A 189 -6.02 4.19 7.63
C PHE A 189 -4.50 4.35 7.77
N VAL A 190 -4.00 4.54 9.00
CA VAL A 190 -2.56 4.70 9.27
C VAL A 190 -1.79 3.40 9.00
N GLY A 191 -2.43 2.24 9.10
CA GLY A 191 -1.81 0.94 8.87
C GLY A 191 -1.13 0.85 7.49
N TRP A 192 -1.84 1.26 6.46
CA TRP A 192 -1.34 1.28 5.08
C TRP A 192 -0.90 2.67 4.59
N MET A 193 -0.84 3.69 5.45
CA MET A 193 -0.35 5.00 5.09
C MET A 193 1.11 5.20 5.55
N PRO A 194 2.07 5.51 4.67
CA PRO A 194 1.98 5.58 3.20
C PRO A 194 1.82 4.23 2.52
N ALA A 195 2.14 3.15 3.21
CA ALA A 195 2.08 1.76 2.76
C ALA A 195 2.18 0.79 3.94
N PRO A 196 1.89 -0.51 3.76
CA PRO A 196 2.26 -1.55 4.72
C PRO A 196 3.77 -1.54 4.97
N MET A 197 4.19 -1.82 6.22
CA MET A 197 5.60 -1.67 6.63
C MET A 197 6.54 -2.64 5.89
N ASP A 198 6.04 -3.78 5.46
CA ASP A 198 6.77 -4.81 4.70
C ASP A 198 7.17 -4.36 3.28
N ILE A 199 6.59 -3.29 2.75
CA ILE A 199 7.06 -2.68 1.48
C ILE A 199 8.54 -2.24 1.54
N ALA A 200 9.07 -1.92 2.72
CA ALA A 200 10.50 -1.67 2.88
C ALA A 200 11.34 -2.89 2.47
N ILE A 201 10.85 -4.10 2.80
CA ILE A 201 11.48 -5.37 2.41
C ILE A 201 11.37 -5.56 0.89
N TRP A 202 10.19 -5.32 0.32
CA TRP A 202 9.96 -5.43 -1.13
C TRP A 202 10.86 -4.47 -1.90
N HIS A 203 10.97 -3.22 -1.44
CA HIS A 203 11.83 -2.21 -2.05
C HIS A 203 13.31 -2.67 -2.05
N SER A 204 13.79 -3.29 -0.97
CA SER A 204 15.14 -3.85 -0.92
C SER A 204 15.36 -4.95 -1.98
N ILE A 205 14.37 -5.84 -2.17
CA ILE A 205 14.39 -6.90 -3.18
C ILE A 205 14.37 -6.32 -4.60
N TRP A 206 13.53 -5.33 -4.86
CA TRP A 206 13.48 -4.65 -6.17
C TRP A 206 14.77 -3.89 -6.47
N THR A 207 15.38 -3.26 -5.46
CA THR A 207 16.68 -2.57 -5.61
C THR A 207 17.77 -3.54 -6.08
N ILE A 208 17.86 -4.72 -5.48
CA ILE A 208 18.84 -5.75 -5.89
C ILE A 208 18.51 -6.31 -7.29
N SER A 209 17.21 -6.43 -7.61
CA SER A 209 16.74 -6.96 -8.89
C SER A 209 16.90 -5.97 -10.04
N SER A 210 17.11 -4.68 -9.74
CA SER A 210 17.28 -3.65 -10.77
C SER A 210 18.64 -3.81 -11.48
N PRO A 211 18.74 -3.43 -12.77
CA PRO A 211 20.00 -3.54 -13.51
C PRO A 211 21.17 -2.78 -12.88
N SER A 212 20.90 -1.65 -12.24
CA SER A 212 21.91 -0.84 -11.53
C SER A 212 22.29 -1.42 -10.17
N LYS A 213 21.46 -2.33 -9.61
CA LYS A 213 21.55 -2.85 -8.24
C LYS A 213 21.65 -1.76 -7.17
N LYS A 214 21.25 -0.55 -7.52
CA LYS A 214 21.24 0.64 -6.66
C LYS A 214 19.94 1.40 -6.85
N SER A 215 19.38 1.89 -5.75
CA SER A 215 18.33 2.88 -5.72
C SER A 215 18.90 4.15 -5.11
N SER A 216 18.73 5.27 -5.78
CA SER A 216 19.14 6.54 -5.18
C SER A 216 18.14 6.93 -4.10
N LEU A 217 18.62 7.53 -3.02
CA LEU A 217 17.74 8.13 -2.02
C LEU A 217 16.83 9.21 -2.64
N PHE A 218 17.25 9.80 -3.74
CA PHE A 218 16.45 10.76 -4.50
C PHE A 218 15.23 10.06 -5.15
N ASP A 219 15.44 8.92 -5.81
CA ASP A 219 14.38 8.09 -6.40
C ASP A 219 13.34 7.66 -5.34
N PHE A 220 13.82 7.13 -4.20
CA PHE A 220 12.98 6.79 -3.07
C PHE A 220 12.18 8.00 -2.57
N ARG A 221 12.83 9.16 -2.36
CA ARG A 221 12.17 10.36 -1.84
C ARG A 221 11.08 10.88 -2.77
N ILE A 222 11.29 10.84 -4.08
CA ILE A 222 10.24 11.21 -5.05
C ILE A 222 9.02 10.30 -4.87
N GLY A 223 9.21 8.99 -4.84
CA GLY A 223 8.13 8.04 -4.59
C GLY A 223 7.45 8.29 -3.25
N PHE A 224 8.23 8.42 -2.18
CA PHE A 224 7.73 8.56 -0.81
C PHE A 224 6.94 9.86 -0.58
N TYR A 225 7.48 11.02 -1.00
CA TYR A 225 6.76 12.29 -0.87
C TYR A 225 5.60 12.40 -1.87
N GLY A 226 5.73 11.75 -3.04
CA GLY A 226 4.62 11.61 -3.98
C GLY A 226 3.43 10.88 -3.37
N THR A 227 3.67 9.82 -2.58
CA THR A 227 2.59 9.14 -1.86
C THR A 227 1.92 10.06 -0.83
N ALA A 228 2.68 10.88 -0.09
CA ALA A 228 2.09 11.84 0.85
C ALA A 228 1.16 12.85 0.15
N LEU A 229 1.65 13.44 -0.93
CA LEU A 229 0.88 14.42 -1.72
C LEU A 229 -0.40 13.80 -2.27
N LEU A 230 -0.31 12.63 -2.90
CA LEU A 230 -1.49 11.95 -3.46
C LEU A 230 -2.46 11.48 -2.38
N GLY A 231 -1.97 11.04 -1.23
CA GLY A 231 -2.82 10.72 -0.07
C GLY A 231 -3.66 11.91 0.39
N ILE A 232 -3.04 13.10 0.47
CA ILE A 232 -3.75 14.35 0.81
C ILE A 232 -4.74 14.72 -0.30
N CYS A 233 -4.36 14.60 -1.59
CA CYS A 233 -5.26 14.89 -2.71
C CYS A 233 -6.50 13.97 -2.70
N PHE A 234 -6.34 12.65 -2.48
CA PHE A 234 -7.47 11.72 -2.38
C PHE A 234 -8.37 12.01 -1.18
N LEU A 235 -7.78 12.35 -0.03
CA LEU A 235 -8.55 12.76 1.15
C LEU A 235 -9.34 14.04 0.84
N ALA A 236 -8.72 15.04 0.26
CA ALA A 236 -9.37 16.31 -0.08
C ALA A 236 -10.49 16.13 -1.12
N LEU A 237 -10.29 15.24 -2.12
CA LEU A 237 -11.34 14.86 -3.06
C LEU A 237 -12.57 14.30 -2.34
N GLY A 238 -12.39 13.33 -1.45
CA GLY A 238 -13.48 12.82 -0.62
C GLY A 238 -14.15 13.89 0.24
N ALA A 239 -13.36 14.79 0.85
CA ALA A 239 -13.85 15.87 1.68
C ALA A 239 -14.67 16.90 0.89
N ASN A 240 -14.17 17.30 -0.29
CA ASN A 240 -14.83 18.33 -1.10
C ASN A 240 -16.10 17.82 -1.79
N THR A 241 -16.17 16.53 -2.08
CA THR A 241 -17.30 15.97 -2.85
C THR A 241 -18.35 15.29 -2.00
N LEU A 242 -17.97 14.59 -0.91
CA LEU A 242 -18.87 13.75 -0.15
C LEU A 242 -19.09 14.17 1.31
N TYR A 243 -18.11 14.82 1.96
CA TYR A 243 -18.25 15.16 3.38
C TYR A 243 -19.44 16.10 3.62
N GLY A 244 -20.32 15.70 4.53
CA GLY A 244 -21.52 16.45 4.87
C GLY A 244 -22.70 16.28 3.89
N THR A 245 -22.61 15.42 2.87
CA THR A 245 -23.72 15.18 1.93
C THR A 245 -24.68 14.08 2.38
N GLY A 246 -24.37 13.35 3.45
CA GLY A 246 -25.13 12.17 3.86
C GLY A 246 -24.92 10.92 2.98
N VAL A 247 -24.11 11.02 1.93
CA VAL A 247 -23.82 9.89 1.04
C VAL A 247 -22.72 9.02 1.67
N GLU A 248 -23.07 7.77 1.96
CA GLU A 248 -22.10 6.79 2.43
C GLU A 248 -21.40 6.09 1.25
N LEU A 249 -20.10 5.83 1.43
CA LEU A 249 -19.36 5.03 0.47
C LEU A 249 -19.83 3.57 0.51
N GLN A 250 -20.08 3.01 -0.68
CA GLN A 250 -20.57 1.65 -0.85
C GLN A 250 -19.58 0.62 -0.30
N SER A 251 -20.11 -0.44 0.31
CA SER A 251 -19.29 -1.55 0.83
C SER A 251 -18.94 -2.59 -0.23
N SER A 252 -19.67 -2.63 -1.32
CA SER A 252 -19.40 -3.53 -2.45
C SER A 252 -18.27 -2.98 -3.33
N ALA A 253 -17.48 -3.87 -3.95
CA ALA A 253 -16.37 -3.49 -4.82
C ALA A 253 -16.82 -2.64 -6.02
N VAL A 254 -17.92 -3.01 -6.67
CA VAL A 254 -18.47 -2.30 -7.84
C VAL A 254 -19.07 -0.96 -7.45
N GLY A 255 -19.85 -0.94 -6.37
CA GLY A 255 -20.46 0.30 -5.87
C GLY A 255 -19.40 1.33 -5.47
N PHE A 256 -18.37 0.90 -4.75
CA PHE A 256 -17.23 1.76 -4.43
C PHE A 256 -16.49 2.26 -5.67
N ALA A 257 -16.22 1.38 -6.65
CA ALA A 257 -15.56 1.77 -7.89
C ALA A 257 -16.40 2.81 -8.67
N SER A 258 -17.73 2.65 -8.69
CA SER A 258 -18.64 3.63 -9.29
C SER A 258 -18.52 4.98 -8.61
N GLN A 259 -18.70 5.03 -7.28
CA GLN A 259 -18.60 6.27 -6.52
C GLN A 259 -17.23 6.95 -6.64
N LEU A 260 -16.15 6.16 -6.65
CA LEU A 260 -14.81 6.72 -6.84
C LEU A 260 -14.70 7.46 -8.19
N VAL A 261 -15.18 6.86 -9.27
CA VAL A 261 -15.16 7.49 -10.59
C VAL A 261 -16.07 8.71 -10.62
N ASP A 262 -17.24 8.64 -10.00
CA ASP A 262 -18.20 9.74 -9.90
C ASP A 262 -17.61 10.95 -9.16
N ILE A 263 -16.85 10.75 -8.07
CA ILE A 263 -16.12 11.81 -7.34
C ILE A 263 -15.19 12.60 -8.29
N PHE A 264 -14.46 11.89 -9.12
CA PHE A 264 -13.56 12.52 -10.08
C PHE A 264 -14.33 13.20 -11.22
N THR A 265 -15.37 12.57 -11.75
CA THR A 265 -16.16 13.11 -12.86
C THR A 265 -16.96 14.35 -12.47
N VAL A 266 -17.44 14.41 -11.23
CA VAL A 266 -18.06 15.61 -10.68
C VAL A 266 -17.06 16.77 -10.61
N SER A 267 -15.80 16.49 -10.23
CA SER A 267 -14.75 17.50 -10.13
C SER A 267 -14.21 17.97 -11.50
N LEU A 268 -14.00 17.03 -12.43
CA LEU A 268 -13.33 17.29 -13.72
C LEU A 268 -14.30 17.43 -14.91
N GLY A 269 -15.56 17.03 -14.74
CA GLY A 269 -16.54 16.93 -15.81
C GLY A 269 -16.63 15.52 -16.42
N SER A 270 -17.75 15.23 -17.08
CA SER A 270 -18.08 13.90 -17.62
C SER A 270 -17.08 13.35 -18.65
N TRP A 271 -16.35 14.22 -19.34
CA TRP A 271 -15.29 13.83 -20.29
C TRP A 271 -14.17 13.02 -19.63
N SER A 272 -13.94 13.22 -18.32
CA SER A 272 -12.87 12.57 -17.56
C SER A 272 -13.18 11.11 -17.19
N TYR A 273 -14.42 10.65 -17.36
CA TYR A 273 -14.87 9.33 -16.93
C TYR A 273 -13.92 8.20 -17.34
N TRP A 274 -13.65 8.05 -18.64
CA TRP A 274 -12.79 6.98 -19.13
C TRP A 274 -11.32 7.15 -18.71
N LEU A 275 -10.83 8.40 -18.66
CA LEU A 275 -9.49 8.69 -18.20
C LEU A 275 -9.29 8.22 -16.74
N ILE A 276 -10.23 8.58 -15.87
CA ILE A 276 -10.19 8.23 -14.45
C ILE A 276 -10.40 6.73 -14.25
N MET A 277 -11.33 6.13 -14.97
CA MET A 277 -11.57 4.69 -14.90
C MET A 277 -10.31 3.89 -15.25
N ILE A 278 -9.64 4.25 -16.34
CA ILE A 278 -8.38 3.60 -16.76
C ILE A 278 -7.26 3.88 -15.74
N ALA A 279 -7.14 5.11 -15.24
CA ALA A 279 -6.15 5.46 -14.24
C ALA A 279 -6.35 4.69 -12.93
N ALA A 280 -7.58 4.62 -12.42
CA ALA A 280 -7.93 3.87 -11.22
C ALA A 280 -7.68 2.36 -11.41
N PHE A 281 -8.14 1.79 -12.53
CA PHE A 281 -7.90 0.38 -12.85
C PHE A 281 -6.41 0.06 -12.95
N THR A 282 -5.66 0.82 -13.74
CA THR A 282 -4.23 0.55 -13.93
C THR A 282 -3.44 0.69 -12.63
N THR A 283 -3.81 1.64 -11.77
CA THR A 283 -3.21 1.82 -10.44
C THR A 283 -3.48 0.62 -9.54
N MET A 284 -4.74 0.20 -9.44
CA MET A 284 -5.12 -0.93 -8.60
C MET A 284 -4.56 -2.25 -9.16
N PHE A 285 -4.53 -2.41 -10.48
CA PHE A 285 -3.91 -3.55 -11.13
C PHE A 285 -2.41 -3.61 -10.88
N SER A 286 -1.73 -2.44 -10.90
CA SER A 286 -0.31 -2.37 -10.58
C SER A 286 -0.01 -2.80 -9.14
N THR A 287 -0.84 -2.36 -8.18
CA THR A 287 -0.71 -2.78 -6.78
C THR A 287 -0.97 -4.28 -6.63
N THR A 288 -2.00 -4.83 -7.30
CA THR A 288 -2.26 -6.27 -7.35
C THR A 288 -1.07 -7.06 -7.88
N LEU A 289 -0.47 -6.59 -8.98
CA LEU A 289 0.68 -7.22 -9.62
C LEU A 289 1.95 -7.13 -8.78
N THR A 290 2.20 -5.97 -8.14
CA THR A 290 3.38 -5.78 -7.28
C THR A 290 3.31 -6.59 -6.00
N CYS A 291 2.15 -6.71 -5.36
CA CYS A 291 1.93 -7.63 -4.23
C CYS A 291 2.18 -9.08 -4.65
N TYR A 292 1.64 -9.48 -5.82
CA TYR A 292 1.79 -10.83 -6.36
C TYR A 292 3.23 -11.17 -6.80
N ASP A 293 4.08 -10.16 -7.04
CA ASP A 293 5.51 -10.33 -7.25
C ASP A 293 6.30 -10.37 -5.94
N ALA A 294 6.06 -9.38 -5.06
CA ALA A 294 6.90 -9.13 -3.90
C ALA A 294 6.73 -10.16 -2.78
N LEU A 295 5.49 -10.48 -2.39
CA LEU A 295 5.22 -11.42 -1.28
C LEU A 295 5.81 -12.81 -1.52
N PRO A 296 5.67 -13.43 -2.72
CA PRO A 296 6.36 -14.67 -3.05
C PRO A 296 7.90 -14.56 -3.02
N ARG A 297 8.46 -13.41 -3.39
CA ARG A 297 9.92 -13.21 -3.31
C ARG A 297 10.42 -13.08 -1.88
N VAL A 298 9.64 -12.45 -0.98
CA VAL A 298 9.96 -12.41 0.45
C VAL A 298 9.99 -13.82 1.01
N MET A 299 8.96 -14.63 0.75
CA MET A 299 8.90 -16.02 1.21
C MET A 299 10.04 -16.88 0.63
N ALA A 300 10.35 -16.71 -0.66
CA ALA A 300 11.47 -17.40 -1.27
C ALA A 300 12.81 -16.96 -0.65
N GLY A 301 12.99 -15.67 -0.35
CA GLY A 301 14.16 -15.14 0.34
C GLY A 301 14.32 -15.75 1.74
N ILE A 302 13.22 -15.86 2.50
CA ILE A 302 13.21 -16.57 3.79
C ILE A 302 13.65 -18.03 3.61
N GLY A 303 13.16 -18.69 2.57
CA GLY A 303 13.56 -20.06 2.22
C GLY A 303 15.06 -20.22 1.96
N LEU A 304 15.68 -19.24 1.32
CA LEU A 304 17.13 -19.20 1.10
C LEU A 304 17.89 -19.12 2.43
N GLU A 305 17.45 -18.24 3.34
CA GLU A 305 18.11 -18.04 4.63
C GLU A 305 17.97 -19.27 5.56
N VAL A 306 16.86 -20.01 5.49
CA VAL A 306 16.69 -21.27 6.21
C VAL A 306 17.25 -22.50 5.46
N LYS A 307 17.93 -22.26 4.32
CA LYS A 307 18.55 -23.30 3.47
C LYS A 307 17.57 -24.39 3.00
N SER A 308 16.32 -24.01 2.73
CA SER A 308 15.28 -24.90 2.22
C SER A 308 15.03 -24.68 0.72
N THR A 309 15.44 -25.64 -0.10
CA THR A 309 15.24 -25.59 -1.57
C THR A 309 13.76 -25.55 -1.96
N LYS A 310 12.87 -26.18 -1.19
CA LYS A 310 11.41 -26.13 -1.42
C LYS A 310 10.85 -24.76 -1.13
N VAL A 311 11.20 -24.15 0.00
CA VAL A 311 10.72 -22.84 0.45
C VAL A 311 11.34 -21.69 -0.37
N SER A 312 12.52 -21.88 -0.95
CA SER A 312 13.17 -20.85 -1.81
C SER A 312 12.56 -20.71 -3.22
N ASN A 313 11.51 -21.49 -3.53
CA ASN A 313 10.89 -21.49 -4.86
C ASN A 313 9.81 -20.40 -4.98
N THR A 314 10.14 -19.29 -5.62
CA THR A 314 9.21 -18.17 -5.87
C THR A 314 7.98 -18.58 -6.69
N LYS A 315 8.10 -19.53 -7.64
CA LYS A 315 6.96 -19.99 -8.44
C LYS A 315 5.94 -20.73 -7.57
N LEU A 316 6.42 -21.57 -6.65
CA LEU A 316 5.55 -22.24 -5.69
C LEU A 316 4.79 -21.24 -4.85
N TRP A 317 5.46 -20.23 -4.31
CA TRP A 317 4.83 -19.20 -3.48
C TRP A 317 3.83 -18.32 -4.24
N ARG A 318 4.04 -18.08 -5.54
CA ARG A 318 3.03 -17.42 -6.39
C ARG A 318 1.73 -18.25 -6.48
N ILE A 319 1.86 -19.57 -6.68
CA ILE A 319 0.69 -20.47 -6.74
C ILE A 319 0.00 -20.50 -5.36
N VAL A 320 0.76 -20.67 -4.29
CA VAL A 320 0.23 -20.69 -2.92
C VAL A 320 -0.49 -19.38 -2.59
N LEU A 321 0.11 -18.23 -2.93
CA LEU A 321 -0.51 -16.91 -2.72
C LEU A 321 -1.81 -16.78 -3.52
N GLY A 322 -1.81 -17.18 -4.79
CA GLY A 322 -3.00 -17.11 -5.63
C GLY A 322 -4.14 -17.96 -5.08
N ILE A 323 -3.87 -19.22 -4.74
CA ILE A 323 -4.87 -20.12 -4.16
C ILE A 323 -5.37 -19.59 -2.82
N GLY A 324 -4.47 -19.19 -1.91
CA GLY A 324 -4.87 -18.68 -0.59
C GLY A 324 -5.70 -17.40 -0.66
N ALA A 325 -5.34 -16.46 -1.54
CA ALA A 325 -6.14 -15.26 -1.77
C ALA A 325 -7.53 -15.59 -2.36
N LEU A 326 -7.63 -16.54 -3.30
CA LEU A 326 -8.90 -16.99 -3.85
C LEU A 326 -9.77 -17.69 -2.81
N LEU A 327 -9.20 -18.55 -1.96
CA LEU A 327 -9.94 -19.17 -0.88
C LEU A 327 -10.58 -18.12 0.03
N ILE A 328 -9.84 -17.06 0.37
CA ILE A 328 -10.40 -15.94 1.15
C ILE A 328 -11.54 -15.28 0.40
N LEU A 329 -11.37 -14.96 -0.88
CA LEU A 329 -12.36 -14.24 -1.68
C LEU A 329 -13.64 -15.05 -1.94
N PHE A 330 -13.54 -16.37 -2.10
CA PHE A 330 -14.71 -17.21 -2.34
C PHE A 330 -15.48 -17.59 -1.08
N PHE A 331 -14.78 -17.76 0.06
CA PHE A 331 -15.39 -18.37 1.23
C PHE A 331 -15.53 -17.44 2.44
N PHE A 332 -14.76 -16.34 2.49
CA PHE A 332 -14.70 -15.50 3.70
C PHE A 332 -15.05 -14.03 3.44
N VAL A 333 -15.23 -13.59 2.21
CA VAL A 333 -15.50 -12.18 1.90
C VAL A 333 -16.97 -11.97 1.57
N SER A 334 -17.70 -11.36 2.51
CA SER A 334 -19.07 -10.89 2.28
C SER A 334 -19.11 -9.46 1.72
N ASN A 335 -18.15 -8.63 2.10
CA ASN A 335 -18.01 -7.27 1.58
C ASN A 335 -16.56 -6.78 1.50
N MET A 336 -16.30 -5.94 0.48
CA MET A 336 -14.96 -5.40 0.22
C MET A 336 -14.44 -4.51 1.36
N ARG A 337 -15.29 -3.69 1.95
CA ARG A 337 -14.90 -2.74 3.00
C ARG A 337 -14.34 -3.46 4.22
N GLU A 338 -15.01 -4.52 4.66
CA GLU A 338 -14.56 -5.33 5.80
C GLU A 338 -13.24 -6.03 5.50
N MET A 339 -13.09 -6.58 4.28
CA MET A 339 -11.86 -7.21 3.87
C MET A 339 -10.67 -6.24 3.88
N VAL A 340 -10.86 -5.04 3.34
CA VAL A 340 -9.82 -4.00 3.35
C VAL A 340 -9.49 -3.57 4.78
N ASN A 341 -10.50 -3.32 5.63
CA ASN A 341 -10.27 -2.97 7.03
C ASN A 341 -9.51 -4.07 7.77
N PHE A 342 -9.91 -5.33 7.61
CA PHE A 342 -9.22 -6.45 8.23
C PHE A 342 -7.75 -6.55 7.80
N ALA A 343 -7.49 -6.51 6.48
CA ALA A 343 -6.13 -6.58 5.96
C ALA A 343 -5.24 -5.42 6.45
N THR A 344 -5.81 -4.20 6.52
CA THR A 344 -5.07 -3.02 6.99
C THR A 344 -4.77 -3.07 8.48
N ILE A 345 -5.71 -3.55 9.30
CA ILE A 345 -5.53 -3.70 10.74
C ILE A 345 -4.47 -4.75 11.05
N VAL A 346 -4.53 -5.92 10.41
CA VAL A 346 -3.51 -6.98 10.59
C VAL A 346 -2.12 -6.47 10.20
N SER A 347 -2.01 -5.75 9.08
CA SER A 347 -0.75 -5.11 8.67
C SER A 347 -0.27 -4.06 9.67
N PHE A 348 -1.19 -3.32 10.29
CA PHE A 348 -0.83 -2.35 11.33
C PHE A 348 -0.29 -3.02 12.60
N LEU A 349 -0.94 -4.08 13.07
CA LEU A 349 -0.52 -4.80 14.27
C LEU A 349 0.85 -5.48 14.12
N THR A 350 1.25 -5.82 12.89
CA THR A 350 2.60 -6.36 12.60
C THR A 350 3.66 -5.28 12.40
N ALA A 351 3.27 -4.04 12.12
CA ALA A 351 4.19 -2.94 11.83
C ALA A 351 5.18 -2.62 12.97
N PRO A 352 4.80 -2.59 14.28
CA PRO A 352 5.74 -2.36 15.37
C PRO A 352 6.87 -3.39 15.41
N ILE A 353 6.56 -4.65 15.09
CA ILE A 353 7.53 -5.75 15.09
C ILE A 353 8.54 -5.53 13.96
N LEU A 354 8.07 -5.24 12.74
CA LEU A 354 8.95 -4.95 11.60
C LEU A 354 9.80 -3.69 11.83
N ALA A 355 9.22 -2.67 12.48
CA ALA A 355 9.96 -1.48 12.87
C ALA A 355 11.09 -1.80 13.86
N LEU A 356 10.83 -2.63 14.86
CA LEU A 356 11.82 -3.08 15.85
C LEU A 356 12.93 -3.89 15.18
N LEU A 357 12.60 -4.82 14.26
CA LEU A 357 13.60 -5.59 13.51
C LEU A 357 14.49 -4.68 12.68
N SER A 358 13.89 -3.68 12.00
CA SER A 358 14.63 -2.67 11.23
C SER A 358 15.58 -1.88 12.14
N TYR A 359 15.12 -1.44 13.31
CA TYR A 359 15.94 -0.71 14.27
C TYR A 359 17.12 -1.55 14.78
N ARG A 360 16.87 -2.82 15.13
CA ARG A 360 17.93 -3.75 15.56
C ARG A 360 18.96 -4.02 14.46
N LEU A 361 18.53 -4.16 13.21
CA LEU A 361 19.44 -4.30 12.07
C LEU A 361 20.32 -3.07 11.91
N VAL A 362 19.74 -1.88 12.06
CA VAL A 362 20.51 -0.64 12.01
C VAL A 362 21.54 -0.58 13.15
N LEU A 363 21.16 -0.93 14.39
CA LEU A 363 22.11 -0.96 15.50
C LEU A 363 23.29 -1.91 15.22
N LEU A 364 23.03 -3.05 14.56
CA LEU A 364 24.04 -4.05 14.23
C LEU A 364 25.01 -3.58 13.12
N ARG A 365 24.50 -2.85 12.10
CA ARG A 365 25.23 -2.60 10.85
C ARG A 365 25.52 -1.12 10.57
N ASN A 366 25.12 -0.19 11.45
CA ASN A 366 25.20 1.24 11.17
C ASN A 366 26.62 1.78 11.15
N GLU A 367 27.53 1.21 11.91
CA GLU A 367 28.95 1.62 11.89
C GLU A 367 29.59 1.36 10.54
N GLU A 368 29.28 0.21 9.95
CA GLU A 368 29.79 -0.22 8.65
C GLU A 368 29.08 0.47 7.47
N LEU A 369 27.74 0.48 7.48
CA LEU A 369 26.93 0.87 6.33
C LEU A 369 26.35 2.29 6.43
N LYS A 370 26.53 2.99 7.55
CA LYS A 370 26.02 4.36 7.80
C LYS A 370 24.54 4.52 7.44
N LEU A 371 23.71 3.53 7.83
CA LEU A 371 22.31 3.41 7.42
C LEU A 371 21.45 4.58 7.91
N TRP A 372 21.58 4.95 9.19
CA TRP A 372 20.81 6.05 9.79
C TRP A 372 21.72 7.06 10.51
N SER A 373 21.38 8.34 10.37
CA SER A 373 21.91 9.41 11.20
C SER A 373 21.32 9.34 12.61
N ILE A 374 21.89 10.07 13.55
CA ILE A 374 21.37 10.15 14.93
C ILE A 374 19.92 10.61 14.96
N TRP A 375 19.56 11.60 14.13
CA TRP A 375 18.21 12.10 14.01
C TRP A 375 17.22 11.00 13.53
N GLN A 376 17.61 10.21 12.53
CA GLN A 376 16.78 9.11 12.05
C GLN A 376 16.60 8.00 13.09
N LYS A 377 17.65 7.71 13.89
CA LYS A 377 17.55 6.75 15.01
C LYS A 377 16.54 7.22 16.05
N ASN A 378 16.61 8.49 16.45
CA ASN A 378 15.68 9.07 17.43
C ASN A 378 14.24 9.09 16.90
N LEU A 379 14.06 9.51 15.65
CA LEU A 379 12.74 9.51 14.99
C LEU A 379 12.17 8.10 14.90
N ALA A 380 12.99 7.12 14.54
CA ALA A 380 12.56 5.71 14.46
C ALA A 380 12.16 5.18 15.84
N LEU A 381 12.88 5.54 16.90
CA LEU A 381 12.52 5.13 18.27
C LEU A 381 11.14 5.69 18.67
N VAL A 382 10.91 6.98 18.42
CA VAL A 382 9.58 7.60 18.65
C VAL A 382 8.51 6.90 17.80
N GLY A 383 8.80 6.63 16.53
CA GLY A 383 7.90 5.89 15.63
C GLY A 383 7.55 4.49 16.16
N ILE A 384 8.52 3.74 16.69
CA ILE A 384 8.29 2.43 17.31
C ILE A 384 7.35 2.57 18.51
N VAL A 385 7.64 3.51 19.43
CA VAL A 385 6.81 3.75 20.61
C VAL A 385 5.37 4.07 20.22
N LEU A 386 5.18 4.97 19.26
CA LEU A 386 3.84 5.32 18.78
C LEU A 386 3.12 4.12 18.16
N LEU A 387 3.78 3.32 17.32
CA LEU A 387 3.20 2.14 16.72
C LEU A 387 2.74 1.12 17.79
N PHE A 388 3.56 0.90 18.83
CA PHE A 388 3.16 0.02 19.95
C PHE A 388 2.01 0.60 20.76
N LEU A 389 2.03 1.88 21.11
CA LEU A 389 0.97 2.53 21.88
C LEU A 389 -0.38 2.45 21.14
N PHE A 390 -0.39 2.74 19.85
CA PHE A 390 -1.60 2.62 19.04
C PHE A 390 -2.07 1.17 18.92
N SER A 391 -1.17 0.21 18.74
CA SER A 391 -1.53 -1.22 18.68
C SER A 391 -2.11 -1.70 20.00
N ILE A 392 -1.52 -1.34 21.14
CA ILE A 392 -2.05 -1.68 22.48
C ILE A 392 -3.42 -1.02 22.69
N ARG A 393 -3.57 0.26 22.36
CA ARG A 393 -4.85 0.96 22.47
C ARG A 393 -5.95 0.30 21.66
N TYR A 394 -5.64 -0.16 20.45
CA TYR A 394 -6.59 -0.90 19.63
C TYR A 394 -7.01 -2.22 20.28
N LEU A 395 -6.04 -3.01 20.73
CA LEU A 395 -6.34 -4.28 21.42
C LEU A 395 -7.21 -4.08 22.67
N MET A 396 -6.98 -2.99 23.42
CA MET A 396 -7.81 -2.65 24.57
C MET A 396 -9.24 -2.19 24.22
N LEU A 397 -9.51 -1.82 22.97
CA LEU A 397 -10.85 -1.43 22.52
C LEU A 397 -11.68 -2.62 22.05
N ILE A 398 -11.03 -3.69 21.58
CA ILE A 398 -11.72 -4.86 21.02
C ILE A 398 -11.77 -6.06 22.00
N LEU A 399 -10.99 -6.04 23.10
CA LEU A 399 -11.03 -7.00 24.22
C LEU A 399 -11.92 -6.51 25.34
#